data_7c319471ef21767b9bf477c0cffae36f
#
_entry.id   7c319471ef21767b9bf477c0cffae36f
#
_cell.length_a   1.000
_cell.length_b   1.000
_cell.length_c   1.000
_cell.angle_alpha   90.00
_cell.angle_beta   90.00
_cell.angle_gamma   90.00
#
_symmetry.space_group_name_H-M   'P 1'
#
loop_
_entity.id
_entity.type
_entity.pdbx_description
1 polymer ?
#
loop_
_entity_poly.entity_id
_entity_poly.type
_entity_poly.pdbx_seq_one_letter_code
_entity_poly.pdbx_strand_id
1 'polypeptide(L)'
;VTSASINWNVRIKRHFVKALMVNTQNANTFTGTKGAQGLKEIAQALSKALTLKSSQTPKGVSEVVKITDLLFASTGVIGEDFPYLKIKNRIPELVKKLKVEQNKFVWFKAASAIMTTDTRPKVAYEECKMGNKIIKISGIAKGSGMIAPNMATMLSFIFTDANIPSVFLKAILKKVTATTFNSITIDSDTSTNDMVGVFATGKAKNSKIYNVLDPKLQDFEKALHKLCLNLAKQIVVDGEGAKKFVI
;
A
#
# COMPACT_ATOMS: atom_id res chain seq x y z
N VAL A 1 0.65 -20.59 0.08
CA VAL A 1 1.12 -20.09 -1.23
C VAL A 1 0.94 -18.59 -1.26
N THR A 2 1.96 -17.86 -1.70
CA THR A 2 1.94 -16.40 -1.82
C THR A 2 1.87 -15.96 -3.28
N SER A 3 1.24 -14.81 -3.54
CA SER A 3 1.13 -14.25 -4.89
C SER A 3 2.48 -13.84 -5.48
N ALA A 4 2.54 -13.70 -6.80
CA ALA A 4 3.74 -13.21 -7.50
C ALA A 4 4.13 -11.80 -7.02
N SER A 5 3.17 -10.93 -6.68
CA SER A 5 3.40 -9.59 -6.14
C SER A 5 4.09 -9.62 -4.77
N ILE A 6 3.63 -10.45 -3.86
CA ILE A 6 4.27 -10.62 -2.54
C ILE A 6 5.67 -11.20 -2.70
N ASN A 7 5.84 -12.24 -3.54
CA ASN A 7 7.16 -12.83 -3.82
C ASN A 7 8.14 -11.82 -4.43
N TRP A 8 7.65 -10.89 -5.26
CA TRP A 8 8.44 -9.79 -5.77
C TRP A 8 8.90 -8.86 -4.65
N ASN A 9 7.97 -8.38 -3.84
CA ASN A 9 8.23 -7.39 -2.79
C ASN A 9 9.21 -7.90 -1.73
N VAL A 10 9.10 -9.17 -1.32
CA VAL A 10 10.00 -9.79 -0.32
C VAL A 10 11.46 -9.86 -0.80
N ARG A 11 11.68 -9.95 -2.12
CA ARG A 11 13.04 -9.99 -2.71
C ARG A 11 13.70 -8.61 -2.77
N ILE A 12 12.94 -7.52 -2.59
CA ILE A 12 13.47 -6.17 -2.60
C ILE A 12 14.18 -5.89 -1.28
N LYS A 13 15.51 -5.88 -1.30
CA LYS A 13 16.34 -5.59 -0.11
C LYS A 13 16.45 -4.10 0.21
N ARG A 14 16.06 -3.22 -0.71
CA ARG A 14 16.12 -1.77 -0.55
C ARG A 14 14.92 -1.28 0.26
N HIS A 15 15.19 -0.39 1.20
CA HIS A 15 14.14 0.27 1.98
C HIS A 15 13.66 1.58 1.35
N PHE A 16 13.99 1.81 0.09
CA PHE A 16 13.61 3.00 -0.66
C PHE A 16 12.73 2.59 -1.84
N VAL A 17 11.52 3.15 -1.92
CA VAL A 17 10.51 2.84 -2.91
C VAL A 17 10.13 4.11 -3.65
N LYS A 18 10.09 4.05 -4.98
CA LYS A 18 9.67 5.16 -5.86
C LYS A 18 8.23 5.05 -6.32
N ALA A 19 7.73 3.83 -6.47
CA ALA A 19 6.33 3.63 -6.84
C ALA A 19 5.78 2.32 -6.29
N LEU A 20 4.48 2.34 -6.01
CA LEU A 20 3.63 1.18 -5.76
C LEU A 20 2.60 1.10 -6.89
N MET A 21 2.51 -0.05 -7.54
CA MET A 21 1.48 -0.34 -8.52
C MET A 21 0.55 -1.42 -8.00
N VAL A 22 -0.75 -1.16 -8.07
CA VAL A 22 -1.79 -2.10 -7.65
C VAL A 22 -2.63 -2.47 -8.85
N ASN A 23 -2.87 -3.77 -9.06
CA ASN A 23 -3.88 -4.24 -10.00
C ASN A 23 -5.02 -4.96 -9.26
N THR A 24 -6.22 -4.82 -9.79
CA THR A 24 -7.45 -5.46 -9.30
C THR A 24 -8.00 -6.45 -10.31
N GLN A 25 -9.01 -7.23 -9.92
CA GLN A 25 -9.71 -8.25 -10.70
C GLN A 25 -8.92 -9.56 -10.92
N ASN A 26 -7.61 -9.58 -10.73
CA ASN A 26 -6.76 -10.77 -10.82
C ASN A 26 -5.69 -10.73 -9.74
N ALA A 27 -5.62 -11.78 -8.93
CA ALA A 27 -4.72 -11.86 -7.78
C ALA A 27 -3.27 -12.17 -8.16
N ASN A 28 -3.01 -12.59 -9.39
CA ASN A 28 -1.71 -13.11 -9.84
C ASN A 28 -1.15 -14.19 -8.90
N THR A 29 -2.03 -15.13 -8.52
CA THR A 29 -1.75 -16.25 -7.63
C THR A 29 -2.12 -17.54 -8.31
N PHE A 30 -1.33 -18.60 -8.13
CA PHE A 30 -1.40 -19.88 -8.87
C PHE A 30 -1.24 -19.71 -10.39
N THR A 31 -0.56 -18.67 -10.83
CA THR A 31 -0.28 -18.33 -12.23
C THR A 31 1.06 -18.88 -12.73
N GLY A 32 1.79 -19.61 -11.86
CA GLY A 32 3.08 -20.22 -12.20
C GLY A 32 4.14 -19.23 -12.65
N THR A 33 5.04 -19.72 -13.50
CA THR A 33 6.13 -18.92 -14.06
C THR A 33 5.64 -17.79 -14.98
N LYS A 34 4.51 -17.98 -15.67
CA LYS A 34 3.90 -16.98 -16.55
C LYS A 34 3.51 -15.71 -15.77
N GLY A 35 2.88 -15.86 -14.60
CA GLY A 35 2.48 -14.73 -13.77
C GLY A 35 3.70 -13.94 -13.24
N ALA A 36 4.76 -14.63 -12.83
CA ALA A 36 6.00 -14.00 -12.39
C ALA A 36 6.72 -13.27 -13.55
N GLN A 37 6.78 -13.88 -14.74
CA GLN A 37 7.36 -13.27 -15.94
C GLN A 37 6.55 -12.05 -16.38
N GLY A 38 5.22 -12.13 -16.41
CA GLY A 38 4.35 -11.01 -16.73
C GLY A 38 4.52 -9.83 -15.76
N LEU A 39 4.68 -10.10 -14.47
CA LEU A 39 4.98 -9.06 -13.48
C LEU A 39 6.33 -8.39 -13.74
N LYS A 40 7.35 -9.16 -14.14
CA LYS A 40 8.67 -8.61 -14.52
C LYS A 40 8.57 -7.68 -15.74
N GLU A 41 7.78 -8.04 -16.75
CA GLU A 41 7.54 -7.19 -17.91
C GLU A 41 6.82 -5.88 -17.56
N ILE A 42 5.83 -5.96 -16.67
CA ILE A 42 5.17 -4.78 -16.11
C ILE A 42 6.18 -3.89 -15.38
N ALA A 43 7.05 -4.47 -14.54
CA ALA A 43 8.06 -3.74 -13.80
C ALA A 43 9.03 -2.99 -14.74
N GLN A 44 9.47 -3.64 -15.81
CA GLN A 44 10.33 -3.01 -16.82
C GLN A 44 9.64 -1.86 -17.54
N ALA A 45 8.38 -2.03 -17.96
CA ALA A 45 7.60 -1.00 -18.62
C ALA A 45 7.34 0.20 -17.70
N LEU A 46 6.98 -0.07 -16.43
CA LEU A 46 6.74 0.97 -15.42
C LEU A 46 8.01 1.75 -15.10
N SER A 47 9.14 1.05 -14.90
CA SER A 47 10.45 1.64 -14.67
C SER A 47 10.82 2.61 -15.81
N LYS A 48 10.70 2.17 -17.06
CA LYS A 48 10.96 2.99 -18.25
C LYS A 48 10.06 4.23 -18.32
N ALA A 49 8.75 4.05 -18.12
CA ALA A 49 7.78 5.15 -18.20
C ALA A 49 8.00 6.21 -17.10
N LEU A 50 8.31 5.79 -15.86
CA LEU A 50 8.60 6.69 -14.75
C LEU A 50 9.93 7.44 -14.94
N THR A 51 10.96 6.78 -15.47
CA THR A 51 12.24 7.42 -15.81
C THR A 51 12.04 8.52 -16.85
N LEU A 52 11.29 8.24 -17.93
CA LEU A 52 10.97 9.23 -18.96
C LEU A 52 10.18 10.42 -18.40
N LYS A 53 9.23 10.17 -17.48
CA LYS A 53 8.47 11.25 -16.85
C LYS A 53 9.36 12.13 -15.97
N SER A 54 10.30 11.55 -15.23
CA SER A 54 11.22 12.31 -14.37
C SER A 54 12.14 13.24 -15.17
N SER A 55 12.55 12.83 -16.37
CA SER A 55 13.39 13.66 -17.26
C SER A 55 12.66 14.87 -17.83
N GLN A 56 11.33 14.87 -17.82
CA GLN A 56 10.49 15.98 -18.30
C GLN A 56 10.18 17.02 -17.21
N THR A 57 10.69 16.86 -15.99
CA THR A 57 10.47 17.84 -14.92
C THR A 57 11.47 19.01 -15.04
N PRO A 58 11.07 20.28 -14.73
CA PRO A 58 11.89 21.48 -14.94
C PRO A 58 13.22 21.48 -14.16
N LYS A 59 13.45 20.56 -13.24
CA LYS A 59 14.68 20.47 -12.43
C LYS A 59 15.84 19.75 -13.12
N GLY A 60 15.68 19.30 -14.38
CA GLY A 60 16.78 18.80 -15.23
C GLY A 60 17.50 17.53 -14.77
N VAL A 61 17.13 16.97 -13.63
CA VAL A 61 17.74 15.73 -13.12
C VAL A 61 16.85 14.56 -13.55
N SER A 62 17.30 13.83 -14.57
CA SER A 62 16.68 12.56 -14.94
C SER A 62 16.97 11.53 -13.86
N GLU A 63 15.96 11.27 -13.03
CA GLU A 63 16.08 10.26 -12.00
C GLU A 63 15.73 8.87 -12.56
N VAL A 64 16.71 8.00 -12.69
CA VAL A 64 16.51 6.62 -13.14
C VAL A 64 15.72 5.86 -12.09
N VAL A 65 14.57 5.34 -12.50
CA VAL A 65 13.75 4.44 -11.67
C VAL A 65 14.12 3.00 -12.00
N LYS A 66 14.66 2.26 -11.04
CA LYS A 66 15.03 0.84 -11.22
C LYS A 66 13.82 -0.05 -10.91
N ILE A 67 13.77 -1.23 -11.50
CA ILE A 67 12.71 -2.22 -11.17
C ILE A 67 12.72 -2.61 -9.69
N THR A 68 13.88 -2.53 -9.02
CA THR A 68 14.04 -2.74 -7.57
C THR A 68 13.52 -1.60 -6.70
N ASP A 69 13.10 -0.49 -7.30
CA ASP A 69 12.47 0.64 -6.61
C ASP A 69 10.93 0.58 -6.67
N LEU A 70 10.39 -0.52 -7.24
CA LEU A 70 8.96 -0.71 -7.48
C LEU A 70 8.39 -1.81 -6.60
N LEU A 71 7.27 -1.51 -5.93
CA LEU A 71 6.44 -2.49 -5.24
C LEU A 71 5.16 -2.76 -6.04
N PHE A 72 4.63 -3.97 -5.85
CA PHE A 72 3.40 -4.41 -6.49
C PHE A 72 2.44 -4.98 -5.46
N ALA A 73 1.15 -4.79 -5.71
CA ALA A 73 0.08 -5.50 -5.05
C ALA A 73 -0.97 -5.92 -6.07
N SER A 74 -1.61 -7.05 -5.84
CA SER A 74 -2.66 -7.57 -6.70
C SER A 74 -3.79 -8.14 -5.86
N THR A 75 -5.02 -8.07 -6.37
CA THR A 75 -6.21 -8.59 -5.71
C THR A 75 -7.26 -8.97 -6.76
N GLY A 76 -8.07 -9.97 -6.47
CA GLY A 76 -9.14 -10.47 -7.35
C GLY A 76 -9.10 -11.99 -7.49
N VAL A 77 -9.49 -12.49 -8.63
CA VAL A 77 -9.62 -13.94 -8.88
C VAL A 77 -8.26 -14.62 -8.81
N ILE A 78 -8.24 -15.79 -8.16
CA ILE A 78 -7.08 -16.68 -7.99
C ILE A 78 -7.12 -17.76 -9.06
N GLY A 79 -5.95 -18.11 -9.64
CA GLY A 79 -5.83 -19.23 -10.60
C GLY A 79 -6.10 -18.86 -12.05
N GLU A 80 -6.55 -17.66 -12.36
CA GLU A 80 -6.72 -17.18 -13.72
C GLU A 80 -5.41 -16.64 -14.32
N ASP A 81 -5.25 -16.75 -15.63
CA ASP A 81 -4.11 -16.21 -16.35
C ASP A 81 -3.94 -14.71 -16.08
N PHE A 82 -2.72 -14.32 -15.73
CA PHE A 82 -2.43 -12.93 -15.41
C PHE A 82 -2.39 -12.04 -16.67
N PRO A 83 -3.31 -11.06 -16.81
CA PRO A 83 -3.48 -10.28 -18.05
C PRO A 83 -2.38 -9.20 -18.20
N TYR A 84 -1.12 -9.58 -18.10
CA TYR A 84 0.00 -8.64 -18.01
C TYR A 84 0.16 -7.75 -19.25
N LEU A 85 -0.17 -8.21 -20.44
CA LEU A 85 -0.11 -7.40 -21.66
C LEU A 85 -1.12 -6.26 -21.60
N LYS A 86 -2.34 -6.53 -21.14
CA LYS A 86 -3.40 -5.52 -20.96
C LYS A 86 -2.95 -4.44 -19.98
N ILE A 87 -2.35 -4.86 -18.85
CA ILE A 87 -1.82 -3.95 -17.83
C ILE A 87 -0.65 -3.14 -18.39
N LYS A 88 0.33 -3.81 -19.02
CA LYS A 88 1.53 -3.19 -19.60
C LYS A 88 1.19 -2.09 -20.59
N ASN A 89 0.20 -2.32 -21.46
CA ASN A 89 -0.23 -1.35 -22.47
C ASN A 89 -0.88 -0.09 -21.87
N ARG A 90 -1.39 -0.15 -20.63
CA ARG A 90 -1.98 1.00 -19.93
C ARG A 90 -0.98 1.83 -19.12
N ILE A 91 0.24 1.33 -18.90
CA ILE A 91 1.25 2.02 -18.08
C ILE A 91 1.56 3.43 -18.57
N PRO A 92 1.79 3.71 -19.87
CA PRO A 92 2.09 5.07 -20.34
C PRO A 92 0.98 6.07 -19.99
N GLU A 93 -0.28 5.69 -20.16
CA GLU A 93 -1.43 6.51 -19.81
C GLU A 93 -1.51 6.76 -18.29
N LEU A 94 -1.34 5.72 -17.48
CA LEU A 94 -1.34 5.82 -16.03
C LEU A 94 -0.25 6.76 -15.53
N VAL A 95 0.98 6.60 -16.03
CA VAL A 95 2.12 7.44 -15.64
C VAL A 95 1.88 8.90 -16.06
N LYS A 96 1.29 9.16 -17.25
CA LYS A 96 0.94 10.51 -17.68
C LYS A 96 -0.06 11.19 -16.72
N LYS A 97 -1.01 10.43 -16.17
CA LYS A 97 -2.03 10.91 -15.22
C LYS A 97 -1.52 11.16 -13.80
N LEU A 98 -0.30 10.71 -13.44
CA LEU A 98 0.25 11.00 -12.13
C LEU A 98 0.41 12.50 -11.92
N LYS A 99 -0.19 13.02 -10.84
CA LYS A 99 -0.14 14.43 -10.45
C LYS A 99 0.69 14.60 -9.18
N VAL A 100 1.34 15.74 -9.05
CA VAL A 100 2.09 16.11 -7.85
C VAL A 100 1.15 16.59 -6.75
N GLU A 101 0.06 17.24 -7.13
CA GLU A 101 -0.94 17.78 -6.20
C GLU A 101 -1.75 16.66 -5.55
N GLN A 102 -1.88 16.74 -4.22
CA GLN A 102 -2.63 15.81 -3.39
C GLN A 102 -3.87 16.48 -2.83
N ASN A 103 -5.01 15.84 -2.96
CA ASN A 103 -6.26 16.27 -2.34
C ASN A 103 -7.13 15.07 -2.00
N LYS A 104 -8.21 15.29 -1.22
CA LYS A 104 -9.11 14.22 -0.78
C LYS A 104 -9.73 13.42 -1.92
N PHE A 105 -9.97 14.03 -3.08
CA PHE A 105 -10.57 13.35 -4.24
C PHE A 105 -9.60 12.37 -4.89
N VAL A 106 -8.29 12.68 -4.90
CA VAL A 106 -7.25 11.77 -5.40
C VAL A 106 -7.17 10.53 -4.53
N TRP A 107 -7.22 10.70 -3.19
CA TRP A 107 -7.23 9.58 -2.25
C TRP A 107 -8.49 8.73 -2.39
N PHE A 108 -9.65 9.35 -2.55
CA PHE A 108 -10.91 8.64 -2.77
C PHE A 108 -10.89 7.82 -4.06
N LYS A 109 -10.39 8.41 -5.17
CA LYS A 109 -10.22 7.70 -6.44
C LYS A 109 -9.25 6.54 -6.32
N ALA A 110 -8.14 6.70 -5.60
CA ALA A 110 -7.18 5.63 -5.37
C ALA A 110 -7.80 4.49 -4.53
N ALA A 111 -8.53 4.82 -3.46
CA ALA A 111 -9.24 3.84 -2.66
C ALA A 111 -10.30 3.08 -3.47
N SER A 112 -11.08 3.79 -4.30
CA SER A 112 -12.08 3.16 -5.19
C SER A 112 -11.42 2.25 -6.24
N ALA A 113 -10.25 2.62 -6.75
CA ALA A 113 -9.57 1.87 -7.80
C ALA A 113 -9.00 0.52 -7.31
N ILE A 114 -8.80 0.34 -6.00
CA ILE A 114 -8.29 -0.91 -5.43
C ILE A 114 -9.40 -1.85 -4.92
N MET A 115 -10.67 -1.43 -4.99
CA MET A 115 -11.83 -2.23 -4.58
C MET A 115 -12.05 -3.43 -5.49
N THR A 116 -12.64 -4.50 -4.92
CA THR A 116 -13.14 -5.67 -5.66
C THR A 116 -14.61 -5.88 -5.34
N THR A 117 -14.92 -6.55 -4.25
CA THR A 117 -16.27 -6.79 -3.73
C THR A 117 -16.72 -5.73 -2.73
N ASP A 118 -15.82 -4.84 -2.36
CA ASP A 118 -16.11 -3.71 -1.47
C ASP A 118 -17.28 -2.86 -1.98
N THR A 119 -18.17 -2.41 -1.08
CA THR A 119 -19.31 -1.55 -1.44
C THR A 119 -18.96 -0.07 -1.35
N ARG A 120 -17.87 0.29 -0.62
CA ARG A 120 -17.42 1.67 -0.43
C ARG A 120 -15.90 1.77 -0.28
N PRO A 121 -15.29 2.87 -0.76
CA PRO A 121 -13.87 3.13 -0.56
C PRO A 121 -13.56 3.43 0.91
N LYS A 122 -12.44 2.90 1.40
CA LYS A 122 -12.00 3.05 2.79
C LYS A 122 -10.81 3.99 2.84
N VAL A 123 -10.99 5.11 3.54
CA VAL A 123 -9.99 6.18 3.64
C VAL A 123 -9.92 6.65 5.09
N ALA A 124 -8.71 6.91 5.59
CA ALA A 124 -8.50 7.50 6.91
C ALA A 124 -7.37 8.53 6.86
N TYR A 125 -7.44 9.50 7.76
CA TYR A 125 -6.47 10.56 7.92
C TYR A 125 -6.28 10.87 9.40
N GLU A 126 -5.02 11.05 9.81
CA GLU A 126 -4.64 11.47 11.17
C GLU A 126 -3.47 12.44 11.10
N GLU A 127 -3.34 13.23 12.17
CA GLU A 127 -2.18 14.09 12.40
C GLU A 127 -1.60 13.84 13.79
N CYS A 128 -0.29 14.05 13.93
CA CYS A 128 0.38 14.04 15.22
C CYS A 128 1.51 15.08 15.25
N LYS A 129 2.04 15.36 16.44
CA LYS A 129 3.22 16.19 16.61
C LYS A 129 4.48 15.31 16.75
N MET A 130 5.55 15.68 16.05
CA MET A 130 6.89 15.15 16.27
C MET A 130 7.85 16.31 16.50
N GLY A 131 8.11 16.60 17.76
CA GLY A 131 8.78 17.84 18.16
C GLY A 131 7.92 19.06 17.80
N ASN A 132 8.48 20.00 17.03
CA ASN A 132 7.78 21.20 16.56
C ASN A 132 7.08 21.04 15.19
N LYS A 133 7.05 19.83 14.64
CA LYS A 133 6.43 19.56 13.34
C LYS A 133 5.10 18.82 13.48
N ILE A 134 4.13 19.23 12.67
CA ILE A 134 2.89 18.47 12.46
C ILE A 134 3.16 17.45 11.36
N ILE A 135 2.91 16.20 11.67
CA ILE A 135 3.05 15.05 10.77
C ILE A 135 1.66 14.63 10.30
N LYS A 136 1.54 14.41 9.00
CA LYS A 136 0.32 13.95 8.36
C LYS A 136 0.42 12.48 8.01
N ILE A 137 -0.66 11.74 8.24
CA ILE A 137 -0.75 10.31 7.93
C ILE A 137 -2.05 10.10 7.18
N SER A 138 -1.98 9.59 5.94
CA SER A 138 -3.14 9.26 5.12
C SER A 138 -3.10 7.78 4.77
N GLY A 139 -4.22 7.11 4.84
CA GLY A 139 -4.31 5.68 4.51
C GLY A 139 -5.53 5.35 3.69
N ILE A 140 -5.39 4.35 2.83
CA ILE A 140 -6.47 3.70 2.11
C ILE A 140 -6.43 2.20 2.36
N ALA A 141 -7.59 1.57 2.34
CA ALA A 141 -7.69 0.12 2.45
C ALA A 141 -8.79 -0.43 1.54
N LYS A 142 -8.71 -1.73 1.26
CA LYS A 142 -9.77 -2.51 0.64
C LYS A 142 -9.89 -3.88 1.33
N GLY A 143 -11.07 -4.43 1.27
CA GLY A 143 -11.44 -5.76 1.77
C GLY A 143 -12.86 -5.75 2.31
N SER A 144 -13.62 -6.81 2.02
CA SER A 144 -14.99 -7.04 2.47
C SER A 144 -15.30 -8.54 2.62
N GLY A 145 -14.49 -9.43 2.09
CA GLY A 145 -14.55 -10.90 2.23
C GLY A 145 -13.17 -11.51 2.16
N MET A 146 -13.07 -12.81 2.49
CA MET A 146 -11.84 -13.57 2.65
C MET A 146 -10.91 -12.89 3.68
N ILE A 147 -11.44 -12.61 4.89
CA ILE A 147 -10.73 -11.89 5.95
C ILE A 147 -10.74 -12.69 7.26
N ALA A 148 -9.53 -13.06 7.72
CA ALA A 148 -9.28 -13.77 8.97
C ALA A 148 -8.05 -13.18 9.71
N PRO A 149 -7.87 -13.46 11.01
CA PRO A 149 -6.67 -13.07 11.74
C PRO A 149 -5.37 -13.49 11.04
N ASN A 150 -4.32 -12.70 11.21
CA ASN A 150 -3.00 -12.84 10.56
C ASN A 150 -2.96 -12.50 9.06
N MET A 151 -3.78 -11.56 8.67
CA MET A 151 -3.92 -10.95 7.33
C MET A 151 -4.65 -11.83 6.31
N ALA A 152 -5.72 -11.29 5.77
CA ALA A 152 -6.54 -11.94 4.75
C ALA A 152 -7.03 -10.90 3.75
N THR A 153 -7.15 -11.20 2.47
CA THR A 153 -7.49 -10.43 1.24
C THR A 153 -7.63 -8.90 1.42
N MET A 154 -6.78 -8.37 2.24
CA MET A 154 -6.76 -6.96 2.58
C MET A 154 -5.53 -6.31 1.97
N LEU A 155 -5.75 -5.21 1.30
CA LEU A 155 -4.69 -4.28 0.94
C LEU A 155 -4.86 -2.99 1.73
N SER A 156 -3.81 -2.53 2.39
CA SER A 156 -3.79 -1.22 3.03
C SER A 156 -2.48 -0.50 2.74
N PHE A 157 -2.59 0.74 2.29
CA PHE A 157 -1.45 1.58 1.94
C PHE A 157 -1.54 2.90 2.70
N ILE A 158 -0.51 3.14 3.52
CA ILE A 158 -0.44 4.27 4.44
C ILE A 158 0.76 5.14 4.05
N PHE A 159 0.55 6.42 3.94
CA PHE A 159 1.56 7.39 3.54
C PHE A 159 1.68 8.48 4.59
N THR A 160 2.92 8.88 4.88
CA THR A 160 3.21 9.97 5.81
C THR A 160 4.31 10.87 5.27
N ASP A 161 4.29 12.13 5.67
CA ASP A 161 5.36 13.08 5.41
C ASP A 161 6.49 13.02 6.47
N ALA A 162 6.36 12.16 7.49
CA ALA A 162 7.37 11.97 8.52
C ALA A 162 8.75 11.57 7.96
N ASN A 163 9.81 12.05 8.63
CA ASN A 163 11.17 11.58 8.40
C ASN A 163 11.52 10.52 9.46
N ILE A 164 11.17 9.26 9.17
CA ILE A 164 11.38 8.11 10.05
C ILE A 164 12.11 7.03 9.25
N PRO A 165 13.23 6.48 9.76
CA PRO A 165 13.91 5.35 9.14
C PRO A 165 13.02 4.12 8.99
N SER A 166 13.15 3.40 7.88
CA SER A 166 12.30 2.26 7.53
C SER A 166 12.33 1.14 8.57
N VAL A 167 13.47 0.95 9.26
CA VAL A 167 13.60 -0.04 10.34
C VAL A 167 12.66 0.26 11.51
N PHE A 168 12.49 1.53 11.86
CA PHE A 168 11.58 1.94 12.93
C PHE A 168 10.13 1.92 12.47
N LEU A 169 9.85 2.35 11.23
CA LEU A 169 8.52 2.20 10.63
C LEU A 169 8.07 0.73 10.63
N LYS A 170 8.95 -0.19 10.27
CA LYS A 170 8.65 -1.64 10.27
C LYS A 170 8.32 -2.15 11.67
N ALA A 171 9.08 -1.73 12.69
CA ALA A 171 8.85 -2.13 14.08
C ALA A 171 7.49 -1.61 14.59
N ILE A 172 7.19 -0.32 14.34
CA ILE A 172 5.93 0.31 14.73
C ILE A 172 4.76 -0.34 13.99
N LEU A 173 4.88 -0.54 12.67
CA LEU A 173 3.82 -1.17 11.88
C LEU A 173 3.49 -2.58 12.38
N LYS A 174 4.50 -3.39 12.70
CA LYS A 174 4.30 -4.74 13.27
C LYS A 174 3.50 -4.70 14.57
N LYS A 175 3.79 -3.74 15.44
CA LYS A 175 3.07 -3.56 16.71
C LYS A 175 1.63 -3.10 16.47
N VAL A 176 1.43 -2.11 15.61
CA VAL A 176 0.12 -1.54 15.30
C VAL A 176 -0.77 -2.56 14.60
N THR A 177 -0.27 -3.30 13.61
CA THR A 177 -1.08 -4.28 12.89
C THR A 177 -1.55 -5.43 13.78
N ALA A 178 -0.79 -5.81 14.79
CA ALA A 178 -1.16 -6.88 15.73
C ALA A 178 -2.48 -6.61 16.47
N THR A 179 -2.78 -5.34 16.76
CA THR A 179 -3.98 -4.91 17.51
C THR A 179 -5.00 -4.18 16.63
N THR A 180 -4.86 -4.22 15.32
CA THR A 180 -5.77 -3.59 14.36
C THR A 180 -6.15 -4.57 13.26
N PHE A 181 -5.45 -4.57 12.14
CA PHE A 181 -5.77 -5.44 10.99
C PHE A 181 -5.69 -6.95 11.29
N ASN A 182 -4.76 -7.38 12.15
CA ASN A 182 -4.65 -8.78 12.55
C ASN A 182 -5.67 -9.20 13.63
N SER A 183 -6.51 -8.28 14.09
CA SER A 183 -7.54 -8.53 15.11
C SER A 183 -8.95 -8.54 14.53
N ILE A 184 -9.11 -8.48 13.22
CA ILE A 184 -10.41 -8.52 12.56
C ILE A 184 -10.59 -9.83 11.80
N THR A 185 -11.86 -10.29 11.71
CA THR A 185 -12.27 -11.39 10.84
C THR A 185 -13.65 -11.10 10.25
N ILE A 186 -13.94 -11.62 9.06
CA ILE A 186 -15.25 -11.56 8.43
C ILE A 186 -15.79 -12.99 8.17
N ASP A 187 -15.01 -13.85 7.54
CA ASP A 187 -15.42 -15.17 7.10
C ASP A 187 -14.41 -16.29 7.47
N SER A 188 -13.38 -15.96 8.22
CA SER A 188 -12.31 -16.86 8.67
C SER A 188 -11.40 -17.41 7.57
N ASP A 189 -11.52 -16.93 6.33
CA ASP A 189 -10.67 -17.35 5.21
C ASP A 189 -9.43 -16.48 5.09
N THR A 190 -8.26 -17.10 4.84
CA THR A 190 -6.99 -16.40 4.63
C THR A 190 -6.67 -16.20 3.15
N SER A 191 -6.02 -15.11 2.81
CA SER A 191 -5.62 -14.77 1.44
C SER A 191 -4.15 -15.03 1.15
N THR A 192 -3.82 -15.02 -0.13
CA THR A 192 -2.47 -15.17 -0.67
C THR A 192 -1.80 -13.83 -0.98
N ASN A 193 -2.54 -12.70 -0.83
CA ASN A 193 -2.15 -11.39 -1.39
C ASN A 193 -2.06 -10.26 -0.38
N ASP A 194 -2.28 -10.55 0.90
CA ASP A 194 -2.38 -9.51 1.93
C ASP A 194 -1.14 -8.65 2.04
N MET A 195 -1.38 -7.36 2.13
CA MET A 195 -0.30 -6.40 2.27
C MET A 195 -0.73 -5.16 3.05
N VAL A 196 0.00 -4.84 4.11
CA VAL A 196 -0.03 -3.52 4.74
C VAL A 196 1.31 -2.85 4.49
N GLY A 197 1.29 -1.71 3.81
CA GLY A 197 2.49 -0.92 3.52
C GLY A 197 2.44 0.46 4.16
N VAL A 198 3.52 0.89 4.83
CA VAL A 198 3.69 2.26 5.31
C VAL A 198 4.87 2.92 4.60
N PHE A 199 4.64 4.12 4.06
CA PHE A 199 5.60 4.87 3.23
C PHE A 199 5.83 6.26 3.83
N ALA A 200 7.08 6.57 4.18
CA ALA A 200 7.47 7.87 4.71
C ALA A 200 8.27 8.66 3.68
N THR A 201 7.83 9.88 3.38
CA THR A 201 8.44 10.73 2.36
C THR A 201 9.51 11.68 2.91
N GLY A 202 9.55 11.88 4.22
CA GLY A 202 10.47 12.82 4.87
C GLY A 202 10.16 14.30 4.62
N LYS A 203 9.05 14.63 3.96
CA LYS A 203 8.73 16.03 3.56
C LYS A 203 8.46 16.95 4.73
N ALA A 204 8.03 16.44 5.89
CA ALA A 204 7.82 17.24 7.10
C ALA A 204 9.13 17.79 7.69
N LYS A 205 10.28 17.20 7.32
CA LYS A 205 11.60 17.60 7.81
C LYS A 205 11.68 17.68 9.35
N ASN A 206 10.98 16.77 10.04
CA ASN A 206 11.12 16.61 11.48
C ASN A 206 12.53 16.12 11.83
N SER A 207 12.95 16.36 13.07
CA SER A 207 14.27 15.93 13.54
C SER A 207 14.50 14.44 13.34
N LYS A 208 15.74 14.08 13.04
CA LYS A 208 16.16 12.71 12.79
C LYS A 208 15.86 11.83 14.02
N ILE A 209 15.40 10.64 13.77
CA ILE A 209 15.14 9.61 14.77
C ILE A 209 16.28 8.60 14.73
N TYR A 210 16.86 8.32 15.90
CA TYR A 210 18.04 7.47 16.00
C TYR A 210 17.76 6.13 16.67
N ASN A 211 16.60 6.02 17.35
CA ASN A 211 16.27 4.81 18.12
C ASN A 211 14.74 4.63 18.13
N VAL A 212 14.30 3.39 18.21
CA VAL A 212 12.87 3.01 18.21
C VAL A 212 12.13 3.44 19.47
N LEU A 213 12.85 3.69 20.56
CA LEU A 213 12.31 4.17 21.84
C LEU A 213 12.29 5.69 21.95
N ASP A 214 12.63 6.44 20.88
CA ASP A 214 12.58 7.90 20.89
C ASP A 214 11.16 8.36 21.27
N PRO A 215 11.00 9.18 22.33
CA PRO A 215 9.67 9.63 22.78
C PRO A 215 8.85 10.32 21.67
N LYS A 216 9.51 10.92 20.69
CA LYS A 216 8.85 11.55 19.54
C LYS A 216 8.06 10.55 18.66
N LEU A 217 8.39 9.26 18.74
CA LEU A 217 7.67 8.21 18.02
C LEU A 217 6.36 7.81 18.69
N GLN A 218 6.17 8.11 19.97
CA GLN A 218 4.97 7.70 20.70
C GLN A 218 3.69 8.30 20.12
N ASP A 219 3.69 9.58 19.81
CA ASP A 219 2.52 10.24 19.23
C ASP A 219 2.28 9.79 17.78
N PHE A 220 3.35 9.54 17.01
CA PHE A 220 3.25 8.94 15.69
C PHE A 220 2.66 7.52 15.76
N GLU A 221 3.13 6.69 16.67
CA GLU A 221 2.59 5.32 16.88
C GLU A 221 1.11 5.35 17.25
N LYS A 222 0.70 6.23 18.17
CA LYS A 222 -0.72 6.41 18.54
C LYS A 222 -1.57 6.85 17.36
N ALA A 223 -1.11 7.82 16.58
CA ALA A 223 -1.83 8.30 15.40
C ALA A 223 -1.91 7.21 14.30
N LEU A 224 -0.83 6.49 14.05
CA LEU A 224 -0.81 5.37 13.11
C LEU A 224 -1.77 4.26 13.58
N HIS A 225 -1.77 3.93 14.87
CA HIS A 225 -2.70 2.95 15.44
C HIS A 225 -4.16 3.38 15.25
N LYS A 226 -4.49 4.64 15.56
CA LYS A 226 -5.84 5.19 15.38
C LYS A 226 -6.29 5.13 13.92
N LEU A 227 -5.41 5.47 12.98
CA LEU A 227 -5.68 5.38 11.54
C LEU A 227 -5.91 3.93 11.11
N CYS A 228 -5.05 3.00 11.52
CA CYS A 228 -5.17 1.58 11.17
C CYS A 228 -6.44 0.96 11.78
N LEU A 229 -6.77 1.30 13.02
CA LEU A 229 -7.99 0.85 13.68
C LEU A 229 -9.25 1.36 12.95
N ASN A 230 -9.23 2.62 12.51
CA ASN A 230 -10.33 3.19 11.73
C ASN A 230 -10.51 2.43 10.40
N LEU A 231 -9.42 2.19 9.65
CA LEU A 231 -9.47 1.42 8.40
C LEU A 231 -9.94 -0.02 8.65
N ALA A 232 -9.46 -0.68 9.69
CA ALA A 232 -9.88 -2.03 10.08
C ALA A 232 -11.39 -2.09 10.39
N LYS A 233 -11.92 -1.11 11.13
CA LYS A 233 -13.36 -0.99 11.39
C LYS A 233 -14.16 -0.76 10.11
N GLN A 234 -13.69 0.08 9.18
CA GLN A 234 -14.35 0.29 7.89
C GLN A 234 -14.43 -1.00 7.07
N ILE A 235 -13.39 -1.86 7.13
CA ILE A 235 -13.39 -3.18 6.50
C ILE A 235 -14.47 -4.08 7.09
N VAL A 236 -14.54 -4.19 8.41
CA VAL A 236 -15.54 -5.04 9.10
C VAL A 236 -16.97 -4.56 8.84
N VAL A 237 -17.21 -3.24 8.87
CA VAL A 237 -18.53 -2.64 8.58
C VAL A 237 -18.98 -2.90 7.14
N ASP A 238 -18.04 -3.10 6.22
CA ASP A 238 -18.30 -3.40 4.80
C ASP A 238 -18.24 -4.91 4.49
N GLY A 239 -18.21 -5.76 5.51
CA GLY A 239 -18.10 -7.22 5.38
C GLY A 239 -19.23 -7.80 4.56
N GLU A 240 -18.92 -8.71 3.62
CA GLU A 240 -19.87 -9.39 2.76
C GLU A 240 -20.90 -10.17 3.60
N GLY A 241 -22.21 -9.94 3.35
CA GLY A 241 -23.29 -10.60 4.05
C GLY A 241 -23.44 -10.21 5.52
N ALA A 242 -22.63 -9.32 6.06
CA ALA A 242 -22.69 -8.90 7.46
C ALA A 242 -23.90 -8.01 7.73
N LYS A 243 -24.75 -8.47 8.66
CA LYS A 243 -25.91 -7.69 9.19
C LYS A 243 -25.58 -7.03 10.51
N LYS A 244 -24.59 -7.55 11.24
CA LYS A 244 -24.10 -7.06 12.52
C LYS A 244 -22.59 -7.21 12.59
N PHE A 245 -21.94 -6.39 13.37
CA PHE A 245 -20.53 -6.54 13.74
C PHE A 245 -20.34 -6.31 15.23
N VAL A 246 -19.32 -6.94 15.79
CA VAL A 246 -18.94 -6.80 17.20
C VAL A 246 -17.56 -6.14 17.24
N ILE A 247 -17.42 -5.15 18.10
CA ILE A 247 -16.15 -4.43 18.34
C ILE A 247 -15.67 -4.75 19.75
#